data_c4e32291adbffd5a4cec81b8827ff63f
#
_entry.id   c4e32291adbffd5a4cec81b8827ff63f
#
_cell.length_a   1.000
_cell.length_b   1.000
_cell.length_c   1.000
_cell.angle_alpha   90.00
_cell.angle_beta   90.00
_cell.angle_gamma   90.00
#
_symmetry.space_group_name_H-M   'P 1'
#
loop_
_entity.id
_entity.type
_entity.pdbx_description
1 polymer ?
#
loop_
_entity_poly.entity_id
_entity_poly.type
_entity_poly.pdbx_seq_one_letter_code
_entity_poly.pdbx_strand_id
1 'polypeptide(L)'
;MIQLNLVKYRFVCLAMSAVLLLPGIVAMIYSSITYPTHSPLKVGIDYTGGTVLQYGVNNEVGDLGIIRKDLAKADVENPYLQIINANSESAMKIKSIISIKTKFIDEKNNKEVDKITGVIQNIYPEAQLIQVSSVGPTLGKELFKNSLIALGLAILGIIAYLSIRFQFDYALAAILGLIHDVLFTLGVFSILGLVNDVQIDGLFVTALLTVIGFSVHDTIVIFDRIRENIRYYSKKMSFSEIVNFSVNQTLTRSINTSLTTLITLLALYFLGGTTTKDFVLAMIVGIMIGTYSSIFFCTVLVDIWEENKIKQRNAGVKA
;
A
#
# COMPACT_ATOMS: atom_id res chain seq x y z
N MET A 1 -27.76 -13.29 11.83
CA MET A 1 -26.42 -13.29 11.21
C MET A 1 -26.60 -13.34 9.71
N ILE A 2 -25.90 -12.51 8.96
CA ILE A 2 -25.90 -12.52 7.50
C ILE A 2 -25.18 -13.80 7.07
N GLN A 3 -25.89 -14.70 6.38
CA GLN A 3 -25.27 -15.90 5.81
C GLN A 3 -24.81 -15.56 4.39
N LEU A 4 -23.50 -15.48 4.18
CA LEU A 4 -22.90 -15.30 2.87
C LEU A 4 -22.91 -16.61 2.10
N ASN A 5 -23.37 -16.59 0.86
CA ASN A 5 -23.27 -17.74 -0.04
C ASN A 5 -22.24 -17.43 -1.14
N LEU A 6 -20.96 -17.56 -0.77
CA LEU A 6 -19.82 -17.20 -1.64
C LEU A 6 -19.74 -18.08 -2.90
N VAL A 7 -20.02 -19.38 -2.74
CA VAL A 7 -19.93 -20.33 -3.85
C VAL A 7 -20.92 -19.98 -4.97
N LYS A 8 -22.12 -19.52 -4.62
CA LYS A 8 -23.11 -19.07 -5.60
C LYS A 8 -22.60 -17.88 -6.42
N TYR A 9 -21.85 -16.98 -5.80
CA TYR A 9 -21.37 -15.74 -6.42
C TYR A 9 -19.88 -15.77 -6.77
N ARG A 10 -19.26 -16.97 -6.84
CA ARG A 10 -17.81 -17.15 -7.02
C ARG A 10 -17.23 -16.40 -8.24
N PHE A 11 -17.91 -16.44 -9.39
CA PHE A 11 -17.46 -15.70 -10.58
C PHE A 11 -17.61 -14.18 -10.43
N VAL A 12 -18.62 -13.73 -9.67
CA VAL A 12 -18.78 -12.29 -9.35
C VAL A 12 -17.65 -11.83 -8.45
N CYS A 13 -17.24 -12.62 -7.46
CA CYS A 13 -16.11 -12.32 -6.59
C CYS A 13 -14.80 -12.20 -7.37
N LEU A 14 -14.52 -13.12 -8.30
CA LEU A 14 -13.34 -13.07 -9.16
C LEU A 14 -13.38 -11.87 -10.12
N ALA A 15 -14.55 -11.61 -10.73
CA ALA A 15 -14.72 -10.45 -11.61
C ALA A 15 -14.51 -9.13 -10.84
N MET A 16 -15.02 -9.03 -9.62
CA MET A 16 -14.83 -7.86 -8.75
C MET A 16 -13.35 -7.68 -8.40
N SER A 17 -12.62 -8.75 -8.07
CA SER A 17 -11.17 -8.70 -7.86
C SER A 17 -10.42 -8.20 -9.10
N ALA A 18 -10.79 -8.68 -10.29
CA ALA A 18 -10.20 -8.20 -11.54
C ALA A 18 -10.49 -6.71 -11.79
N VAL A 19 -11.74 -6.27 -11.58
CA VAL A 19 -12.14 -4.86 -11.72
C VAL A 19 -11.38 -3.96 -10.74
N LEU A 20 -11.14 -4.42 -9.51
CA LEU A 20 -10.38 -3.67 -8.52
C LEU A 20 -8.89 -3.55 -8.89
N LEU A 21 -8.29 -4.58 -9.49
CA LEU A 21 -6.88 -4.58 -9.89
C LEU A 21 -6.61 -3.79 -11.17
N LEU A 22 -7.52 -3.83 -12.15
CA LEU A 22 -7.29 -3.27 -13.48
C LEU A 22 -6.86 -1.79 -13.47
N PRO A 23 -7.54 -0.86 -12.76
CA PRO A 23 -7.14 0.55 -12.74
C PRO A 23 -5.72 0.75 -12.21
N GLY A 24 -5.35 -0.01 -11.16
CA GLY A 24 -4.03 0.03 -10.58
C GLY A 24 -2.94 -0.47 -11.53
N ILE A 25 -3.20 -1.58 -12.24
CA ILE A 25 -2.27 -2.13 -13.23
C ILE A 25 -2.07 -1.14 -14.38
N VAL A 26 -3.16 -0.56 -14.90
CA VAL A 26 -3.09 0.47 -15.95
C VAL A 26 -2.28 1.67 -15.48
N ALA A 27 -2.51 2.15 -14.25
CA ALA A 27 -1.77 3.25 -13.68
C ALA A 27 -0.27 2.92 -13.53
N MET A 28 0.08 1.72 -13.07
CA MET A 28 1.48 1.28 -12.95
C MET A 28 2.19 1.22 -14.31
N ILE A 29 1.52 0.72 -15.36
CA ILE A 29 2.06 0.70 -16.72
C ILE A 29 2.26 2.13 -17.23
N TYR A 30 1.24 2.99 -17.08
CA TYR A 30 1.32 4.39 -17.50
C TYR A 30 2.45 5.14 -16.77
N SER A 31 2.58 4.95 -15.46
CA SER A 31 3.65 5.53 -14.64
C SER A 31 5.03 5.08 -15.11
N SER A 32 5.20 3.80 -15.42
CA SER A 32 6.47 3.24 -15.93
C SER A 32 6.90 3.83 -17.28
N ILE A 33 5.93 4.29 -18.09
CA ILE A 33 6.21 4.96 -19.35
C ILE A 33 6.49 6.45 -19.15
N THR A 34 5.79 7.09 -18.21
CA THR A 34 5.78 8.56 -18.04
C THR A 34 6.89 9.06 -17.13
N TYR A 35 7.24 8.30 -16.08
CA TYR A 35 8.28 8.74 -15.15
C TYR A 35 9.68 8.55 -15.72
N PRO A 36 10.59 9.54 -15.52
CA PRO A 36 11.99 9.43 -15.97
C PRO A 36 12.74 8.24 -15.36
N THR A 37 12.29 7.75 -14.20
CA THR A 37 12.86 6.58 -13.51
C THR A 37 12.36 5.25 -14.06
N HIS A 38 11.42 5.25 -15.01
CA HIS A 38 10.73 4.05 -15.52
C HIS A 38 10.16 3.16 -14.41
N SER A 39 9.79 3.78 -13.28
CA SER A 39 9.23 3.09 -12.11
C SER A 39 7.70 3.08 -12.17
N PRO A 40 7.04 1.97 -11.76
CA PRO A 40 5.58 1.91 -11.68
C PRO A 40 4.98 2.82 -10.59
N LEU A 41 5.84 3.36 -9.73
CA LEU A 41 5.47 4.21 -8.60
C LEU A 41 6.35 5.46 -8.60
N LYS A 42 5.83 6.55 -8.06
CA LYS A 42 6.59 7.77 -7.87
C LYS A 42 7.53 7.63 -6.66
N VAL A 43 8.82 7.62 -6.92
CA VAL A 43 9.86 7.30 -5.92
C VAL A 43 10.27 8.57 -5.17
N GLY A 44 10.31 8.50 -3.84
CA GLY A 44 10.73 9.58 -2.94
C GLY A 44 12.26 9.77 -2.84
N ILE A 45 12.66 10.78 -2.05
CA ILE A 45 14.09 11.10 -1.86
C ILE A 45 14.86 10.02 -1.11
N ASP A 46 14.19 9.21 -0.32
CA ASP A 46 14.81 8.07 0.39
C ASP A 46 15.52 7.12 -0.57
N TYR A 47 15.06 7.07 -1.81
CA TYR A 47 15.56 6.15 -2.83
C TYR A 47 16.30 6.85 -3.98
N THR A 48 15.85 8.08 -4.34
CA THR A 48 16.50 8.85 -5.43
C THR A 48 17.66 9.70 -4.94
N GLY A 49 17.73 9.96 -3.65
CA GLY A 49 18.54 11.04 -3.09
C GLY A 49 17.91 12.39 -3.33
N GLY A 50 18.34 13.39 -2.57
CA GLY A 50 17.86 14.77 -2.66
C GLY A 50 17.63 15.39 -1.29
N THR A 51 17.16 16.63 -1.29
CA THR A 51 16.78 17.37 -0.08
C THR A 51 15.34 17.84 -0.19
N VAL A 52 14.58 17.66 0.87
CA VAL A 52 13.23 18.21 1.05
C VAL A 52 13.27 19.25 2.15
N LEU A 53 12.77 20.45 1.82
CA LEU A 53 12.56 21.54 2.78
C LEU A 53 11.05 21.75 2.91
N GLN A 54 10.55 21.80 4.13
CA GLN A 54 9.15 22.06 4.42
C GLN A 54 9.00 23.38 5.16
N TYR A 55 8.21 24.28 4.59
CA TYR A 55 7.92 25.60 5.14
C TYR A 55 6.46 25.69 5.55
N GLY A 56 6.19 26.01 6.82
CA GLY A 56 4.86 26.32 7.30
C GLY A 56 4.49 27.76 6.98
N VAL A 57 3.29 27.96 6.42
CA VAL A 57 2.74 29.28 6.13
C VAL A 57 1.36 29.41 6.76
N ASN A 58 1.06 30.63 7.25
CA ASN A 58 -0.21 30.94 7.93
C ASN A 58 -1.36 31.24 6.95
N ASN A 59 -1.03 31.41 5.66
CA ASN A 59 -1.96 31.73 4.60
C ASN A 59 -2.16 30.53 3.66
N GLU A 60 -3.26 30.53 2.92
CA GLU A 60 -3.43 29.61 1.82
C GLU A 60 -2.43 29.94 0.71
N VAL A 61 -1.70 28.93 0.26
CA VAL A 61 -0.74 29.06 -0.84
C VAL A 61 -1.53 29.02 -2.15
N GLY A 62 -1.50 30.14 -2.89
CA GLY A 62 -2.22 30.25 -4.15
C GLY A 62 -1.48 29.56 -5.31
N ASP A 63 -0.57 30.29 -5.98
CA ASP A 63 0.11 29.81 -7.19
C ASP A 63 1.57 29.40 -6.93
N LEU A 64 1.86 28.11 -7.08
CA LEU A 64 3.22 27.56 -7.04
C LEU A 64 4.10 28.08 -8.20
N GLY A 65 3.50 28.64 -9.26
CA GLY A 65 4.23 29.18 -10.40
C GLY A 65 5.12 30.38 -10.05
N ILE A 66 4.70 31.20 -9.09
CA ILE A 66 5.50 32.33 -8.59
C ILE A 66 6.73 31.79 -7.85
N ILE A 67 6.52 30.87 -6.93
CA ILE A 67 7.60 30.24 -6.15
C ILE A 67 8.61 29.58 -7.08
N ARG A 68 8.13 28.85 -8.10
CA ARG A 68 8.99 28.18 -9.08
C ARG A 68 9.86 29.17 -9.87
N LYS A 69 9.28 30.29 -10.32
CA LYS A 69 10.02 31.34 -11.04
C LYS A 69 11.10 31.97 -10.19
N ASP A 70 10.82 32.26 -8.92
CA ASP A 70 11.77 32.94 -8.06
C ASP A 70 12.86 31.98 -7.56
N LEU A 71 12.55 30.70 -7.34
CA LEU A 71 13.56 29.65 -7.10
C LEU A 71 14.46 29.43 -8.33
N ALA A 72 13.91 29.50 -9.54
CA ALA A 72 14.72 29.43 -10.78
C ALA A 72 15.68 30.63 -10.92
N LYS A 73 15.24 31.85 -10.59
CA LYS A 73 16.13 33.05 -10.54
C LYS A 73 17.22 32.89 -9.48
N ALA A 74 16.94 32.15 -8.44
CA ALA A 74 17.89 31.84 -7.39
C ALA A 74 18.77 30.61 -7.71
N ASP A 75 18.86 30.17 -8.97
CA ASP A 75 19.71 29.07 -9.42
C ASP A 75 19.42 27.72 -8.73
N VAL A 76 18.18 27.52 -8.25
CA VAL A 76 17.70 26.24 -7.74
C VAL A 76 17.20 25.41 -8.92
N GLU A 77 17.98 24.41 -9.33
CA GLU A 77 17.68 23.61 -10.51
C GLU A 77 16.45 22.70 -10.27
N ASN A 78 15.43 22.87 -11.11
CA ASN A 78 14.23 22.00 -11.19
C ASN A 78 13.60 21.66 -9.84
N PRO A 79 13.24 22.65 -8.99
CA PRO A 79 12.61 22.37 -7.71
C PRO A 79 11.23 21.76 -7.94
N TYR A 80 10.98 20.64 -7.28
CA TYR A 80 9.65 20.05 -7.21
C TYR A 80 8.90 20.66 -6.02
N LEU A 81 7.74 21.27 -6.31
CA LEU A 81 6.94 22.00 -5.33
C LEU A 81 5.62 21.28 -5.08
N GLN A 82 5.27 21.11 -3.83
CA GLN A 82 4.00 20.54 -3.40
C GLN A 82 3.41 21.34 -2.25
N ILE A 83 2.07 21.53 -2.27
CA ILE A 83 1.33 22.10 -1.15
C ILE A 83 0.72 20.97 -0.36
N ILE A 84 0.95 20.95 0.94
CA ILE A 84 0.33 20.04 1.88
C ILE A 84 -0.56 20.88 2.79
N ASN A 85 -1.87 20.66 2.74
CA ASN A 85 -2.79 21.35 3.65
C ASN A 85 -2.54 20.85 5.07
N ALA A 86 -2.20 21.76 5.98
CA ALA A 86 -2.06 21.43 7.39
C ALA A 86 -3.44 21.25 8.00
N ASN A 87 -3.62 20.15 8.78
CA ASN A 87 -4.82 20.01 9.60
C ASN A 87 -4.82 21.11 10.67
N SER A 88 -5.93 21.80 10.85
CA SER A 88 -6.12 23.04 11.62
C SER A 88 -5.82 22.96 13.13
N GLU A 89 -5.33 21.84 13.67
CA GLU A 89 -5.11 21.60 15.11
C GLU A 89 -3.64 21.73 15.56
N SER A 90 -2.72 22.11 14.67
CA SER A 90 -1.34 22.37 15.08
C SER A 90 -1.28 23.62 15.97
N ALA A 91 -0.58 23.56 17.08
CA ALA A 91 -0.35 24.66 18.02
C ALA A 91 0.32 25.91 17.37
N MET A 92 0.89 25.73 16.19
CA MET A 92 1.31 26.79 15.27
C MET A 92 0.15 27.02 14.30
N LYS A 93 -0.32 28.24 14.14
CA LYS A 93 -1.40 28.67 13.21
C LYS A 93 -1.09 28.41 11.72
N ILE A 94 -0.47 27.28 11.39
CA ILE A 94 -0.05 26.89 10.05
C ILE A 94 -1.26 26.37 9.28
N LYS A 95 -1.62 27.03 8.19
CA LYS A 95 -2.69 26.61 7.28
C LYS A 95 -2.21 25.72 6.14
N SER A 96 -1.00 25.97 5.66
CA SER A 96 -0.41 25.25 4.54
C SER A 96 1.07 24.96 4.78
N ILE A 97 1.57 23.86 4.25
CA ILE A 97 2.98 23.50 4.24
C ILE A 97 3.43 23.48 2.79
N ILE A 98 4.45 24.29 2.47
CA ILE A 98 5.12 24.26 1.17
C ILE A 98 6.27 23.27 1.28
N SER A 99 6.20 22.18 0.54
CA SER A 99 7.29 21.21 0.42
C SER A 99 8.08 21.46 -0.85
N ILE A 100 9.38 21.67 -0.71
CA ILE A 100 10.31 21.93 -1.80
C ILE A 100 11.32 20.80 -1.85
N LYS A 101 11.28 20.00 -2.92
CA LYS A 101 12.27 18.96 -3.18
C LYS A 101 13.29 19.48 -4.19
N THR A 102 14.57 19.32 -3.88
CA THR A 102 15.70 19.76 -4.72
C THR A 102 16.79 18.69 -4.75
N LYS A 103 17.86 18.96 -5.51
CA LYS A 103 19.07 18.13 -5.49
C LYS A 103 19.61 18.02 -4.06
N PHE A 104 20.45 17.00 -3.84
CA PHE A 104 21.09 16.81 -2.54
C PHE A 104 21.87 18.04 -2.11
N ILE A 105 21.53 18.60 -0.97
CA ILE A 105 22.24 19.66 -0.27
C ILE A 105 22.98 19.01 0.91
N ASP A 106 24.30 19.15 0.95
CA ASP A 106 25.10 18.68 2.09
C ASP A 106 24.73 19.49 3.35
N GLU A 107 24.56 18.82 4.48
CA GLU A 107 24.26 19.46 5.79
C GLU A 107 25.28 20.54 6.19
N LYS A 108 26.49 20.48 5.64
CA LYS A 108 27.52 21.53 5.84
C LYS A 108 27.31 22.76 4.98
N ASN A 109 26.43 22.71 4.00
CA ASN A 109 26.18 23.81 3.07
C ASN A 109 24.87 24.57 3.38
N ASN A 110 24.80 25.17 4.56
CA ASN A 110 23.64 25.95 5.00
C ASN A 110 23.30 27.10 4.03
N LYS A 111 24.27 27.59 3.22
CA LYS A 111 24.04 28.70 2.27
C LYS A 111 22.94 28.43 1.24
N GLU A 112 22.80 27.17 0.76
CA GLU A 112 21.74 26.83 -0.19
C GLU A 112 20.38 26.77 0.50
N VAL A 113 20.33 26.25 1.73
CA VAL A 113 19.11 26.23 2.54
C VAL A 113 18.67 27.66 2.86
N ASP A 114 19.61 28.53 3.28
CA ASP A 114 19.35 29.93 3.58
C ASP A 114 18.89 30.71 2.33
N LYS A 115 19.44 30.39 1.16
CA LYS A 115 19.05 30.97 -0.12
C LYS A 115 17.61 30.64 -0.47
N ILE A 116 17.23 29.35 -0.35
CA ILE A 116 15.86 28.90 -0.58
C ILE A 116 14.91 29.53 0.45
N THR A 117 15.31 29.54 1.71
CA THR A 117 14.55 30.17 2.79
C THR A 117 14.29 31.63 2.53
N GLY A 118 15.31 32.39 2.08
CA GLY A 118 15.18 33.79 1.71
C GLY A 118 14.18 34.02 0.57
N VAL A 119 14.18 33.15 -0.46
CA VAL A 119 13.19 33.24 -1.55
C VAL A 119 11.77 33.02 -1.02
N ILE A 120 11.57 32.03 -0.17
CA ILE A 120 10.25 31.74 0.38
C ILE A 120 9.77 32.85 1.31
N GLN A 121 10.63 33.37 2.17
CA GLN A 121 10.31 34.49 3.07
C GLN A 121 10.05 35.82 2.34
N ASN A 122 10.63 36.04 1.16
CA ASN A 122 10.30 37.19 0.33
C ASN A 122 8.86 37.15 -0.20
N ILE A 123 8.32 35.93 -0.45
CA ILE A 123 6.94 35.71 -0.92
C ILE A 123 5.97 35.59 0.28
N TYR A 124 6.41 34.89 1.31
CA TYR A 124 5.66 34.66 2.55
C TYR A 124 6.52 35.07 3.74
N PRO A 125 6.46 36.32 4.21
CA PRO A 125 7.33 36.82 5.29
C PRO A 125 7.22 36.03 6.61
N GLU A 126 6.07 35.39 6.84
CA GLU A 126 5.80 34.58 8.03
C GLU A 126 6.20 33.11 7.85
N ALA A 127 6.77 32.72 6.70
CA ALA A 127 7.14 31.34 6.44
C ALA A 127 8.24 30.88 7.41
N GLN A 128 7.99 29.76 8.06
CA GLN A 128 8.94 29.12 8.98
C GLN A 128 9.39 27.78 8.40
N LEU A 129 10.71 27.56 8.40
CA LEU A 129 11.27 26.25 8.05
C LEU A 129 10.94 25.26 9.16
N ILE A 130 10.08 24.27 8.85
CA ILE A 130 9.63 23.26 9.81
C ILE A 130 10.57 22.06 9.82
N GLN A 131 10.99 21.62 8.63
CA GLN A 131 11.76 20.41 8.48
C GLN A 131 12.71 20.51 7.28
N VAL A 132 13.92 19.99 7.47
CA VAL A 132 14.88 19.69 6.40
C VAL A 132 15.20 18.21 6.49
N SER A 133 15.08 17.50 5.36
CA SER A 133 15.46 16.10 5.25
C SER A 133 16.34 15.93 4.02
N SER A 134 17.54 15.42 4.19
CA SER A 134 18.52 15.21 3.11
C SER A 134 18.98 13.77 3.07
N VAL A 135 18.97 13.19 1.88
CA VAL A 135 19.47 11.82 1.63
C VAL A 135 20.47 11.88 0.49
N GLY A 136 21.70 11.44 0.76
CA GLY A 136 22.72 11.35 -0.29
C GLY A 136 22.37 10.34 -1.37
N PRO A 137 22.74 10.55 -2.64
CA PRO A 137 22.36 9.66 -3.76
C PRO A 137 22.87 8.23 -3.59
N THR A 138 24.04 8.05 -2.98
CA THR A 138 24.62 6.71 -2.71
C THR A 138 23.78 5.98 -1.67
N LEU A 139 23.44 6.66 -0.58
CA LEU A 139 22.61 6.11 0.49
C LEU A 139 21.21 5.76 -0.03
N GLY A 140 20.61 6.64 -0.85
CA GLY A 140 19.30 6.38 -1.44
C GLY A 140 19.28 5.08 -2.28
N LYS A 141 20.28 4.87 -3.12
CA LYS A 141 20.42 3.63 -3.90
C LYS A 141 20.58 2.38 -3.03
N GLU A 142 21.34 2.48 -1.96
CA GLU A 142 21.52 1.37 -1.00
C GLU A 142 20.22 1.07 -0.27
N LEU A 143 19.49 2.09 0.20
CA LEU A 143 18.20 1.92 0.85
C LEU A 143 17.19 1.26 -0.09
N PHE A 144 17.13 1.69 -1.34
CA PHE A 144 16.24 1.07 -2.35
C PHE A 144 16.57 -0.40 -2.56
N LYS A 145 17.85 -0.73 -2.78
CA LYS A 145 18.32 -2.10 -2.96
C LYS A 145 17.97 -2.97 -1.74
N ASN A 146 18.27 -2.47 -0.54
CA ASN A 146 18.02 -3.21 0.71
C ASN A 146 16.52 -3.41 0.96
N SER A 147 15.68 -2.43 0.62
CA SER A 147 14.22 -2.53 0.69
C SER A 147 13.68 -3.63 -0.23
N LEU A 148 14.18 -3.72 -1.48
CA LEU A 148 13.80 -4.79 -2.42
C LEU A 148 14.26 -6.16 -1.94
N ILE A 149 15.47 -6.27 -1.38
CA ILE A 149 15.98 -7.52 -0.80
C ILE A 149 15.10 -7.94 0.39
N ALA A 150 14.78 -7.02 1.30
CA ALA A 150 13.92 -7.30 2.45
C ALA A 150 12.53 -7.79 2.02
N LEU A 151 11.92 -7.11 1.04
CA LEU A 151 10.64 -7.51 0.48
C LEU A 151 10.71 -8.91 -0.16
N GLY A 152 11.74 -9.17 -0.96
CA GLY A 152 11.97 -10.48 -1.59
C GLY A 152 12.15 -11.60 -0.57
N LEU A 153 12.97 -11.38 0.47
CA LEU A 153 13.19 -12.36 1.55
C LEU A 153 11.91 -12.62 2.35
N ALA A 154 11.11 -11.59 2.64
CA ALA A 154 9.84 -11.75 3.33
C ALA A 154 8.86 -12.59 2.50
N ILE A 155 8.71 -12.29 1.21
CA ILE A 155 7.83 -13.06 0.30
C ILE A 155 8.31 -14.51 0.21
N LEU A 156 9.61 -14.75 0.02
CA LEU A 156 10.17 -16.11 -0.03
C LEU A 156 9.95 -16.87 1.28
N GLY A 157 10.14 -16.22 2.43
CA GLY A 157 9.87 -16.82 3.73
C GLY A 157 8.40 -17.20 3.92
N ILE A 158 7.49 -16.37 3.46
CA ILE A 158 6.04 -16.63 3.51
C ILE A 158 5.67 -17.77 2.56
N ILE A 159 6.19 -17.79 1.34
CA ILE A 159 5.96 -18.89 0.38
C ILE A 159 6.46 -20.21 0.99
N ALA A 160 7.65 -20.23 1.55
CA ALA A 160 8.20 -21.42 2.21
C ALA A 160 7.31 -21.88 3.38
N TYR A 161 6.89 -20.95 4.24
CA TYR A 161 6.00 -21.25 5.36
C TYR A 161 4.65 -21.82 4.89
N LEU A 162 3.99 -21.18 3.91
CA LEU A 162 2.71 -21.64 3.37
C LEU A 162 2.83 -23.02 2.70
N SER A 163 3.93 -23.28 1.98
CA SER A 163 4.18 -24.56 1.31
C SER A 163 4.39 -25.73 2.29
N ILE A 164 4.96 -25.44 3.47
CA ILE A 164 5.12 -26.44 4.54
C ILE A 164 3.81 -26.62 5.31
N ARG A 165 3.08 -25.52 5.56
CA ARG A 165 1.89 -25.50 6.43
C ARG A 165 0.66 -26.05 5.77
N PHE A 166 0.49 -25.88 4.45
CA PHE A 166 -0.70 -26.22 3.68
C PHE A 166 -0.40 -27.17 2.53
N GLN A 167 -1.45 -27.86 2.06
CA GLN A 167 -1.41 -28.60 0.80
C GLN A 167 -1.26 -27.62 -0.36
N PHE A 168 -0.70 -28.09 -1.48
CA PHE A 168 -0.32 -27.26 -2.64
C PHE A 168 -1.42 -26.28 -3.09
N ASP A 169 -2.67 -26.70 -3.17
CA ASP A 169 -3.76 -25.85 -3.65
C ASP A 169 -4.05 -24.67 -2.72
N TYR A 170 -4.07 -24.93 -1.41
CA TYR A 170 -4.25 -23.90 -0.41
C TYR A 170 -3.06 -22.93 -0.37
N ALA A 171 -1.85 -23.46 -0.45
CA ALA A 171 -0.64 -22.65 -0.51
C ALA A 171 -0.65 -21.76 -1.75
N LEU A 172 -0.97 -22.31 -2.92
CA LEU A 172 -1.04 -21.55 -4.16
C LEU A 172 -2.14 -20.48 -4.12
N ALA A 173 -3.32 -20.78 -3.58
CA ALA A 173 -4.40 -19.80 -3.41
C ALA A 173 -3.99 -18.65 -2.48
N ALA A 174 -3.32 -18.97 -1.37
CA ALA A 174 -2.81 -17.93 -0.45
C ALA A 174 -1.73 -17.06 -1.09
N ILE A 175 -0.81 -17.65 -1.88
CA ILE A 175 0.22 -16.91 -2.62
C ILE A 175 -0.41 -15.99 -3.67
N LEU A 176 -1.43 -16.46 -4.40
CA LEU A 176 -2.15 -15.62 -5.37
C LEU A 176 -2.92 -14.49 -4.67
N GLY A 177 -3.50 -14.75 -3.49
CA GLY A 177 -4.09 -13.71 -2.66
C GLY A 177 -3.08 -12.66 -2.22
N LEU A 178 -1.89 -13.10 -1.79
CA LEU A 178 -0.80 -12.20 -1.44
C LEU A 178 -0.39 -11.29 -2.62
N ILE A 179 -0.21 -11.88 -3.80
CA ILE A 179 0.13 -11.15 -5.03
C ILE A 179 -0.98 -10.14 -5.37
N HIS A 180 -2.25 -10.56 -5.26
CA HIS A 180 -3.41 -9.70 -5.46
C HIS A 180 -3.37 -8.46 -4.55
N ASP A 181 -3.11 -8.65 -3.26
CA ASP A 181 -3.14 -7.57 -2.26
C ASP A 181 -1.97 -6.60 -2.43
N VAL A 182 -0.79 -7.13 -2.71
CA VAL A 182 0.40 -6.32 -3.04
C VAL A 182 0.15 -5.52 -4.31
N LEU A 183 -0.33 -6.13 -5.38
CA LEU A 183 -0.62 -5.45 -6.64
C LEU A 183 -1.69 -4.37 -6.48
N PHE A 184 -2.73 -4.64 -5.69
CA PHE A 184 -3.76 -3.65 -5.41
C PHE A 184 -3.19 -2.44 -4.66
N THR A 185 -2.42 -2.68 -3.60
CA THR A 185 -1.81 -1.61 -2.80
C THR A 185 -0.84 -0.77 -3.64
N LEU A 186 0.02 -1.41 -4.43
CA LEU A 186 0.91 -0.74 -5.38
C LEU A 186 0.11 0.06 -6.42
N GLY A 187 -0.97 -0.52 -6.94
CA GLY A 187 -1.84 0.12 -7.92
C GLY A 187 -2.50 1.39 -7.39
N VAL A 188 -3.03 1.35 -6.17
CA VAL A 188 -3.59 2.54 -5.50
C VAL A 188 -2.53 3.62 -5.35
N PHE A 189 -1.32 3.29 -4.91
CA PHE A 189 -0.24 4.26 -4.76
C PHE A 189 0.30 4.76 -6.10
N SER A 190 0.24 3.97 -7.16
CA SER A 190 0.52 4.44 -8.52
C SER A 190 -0.49 5.51 -8.97
N ILE A 191 -1.78 5.29 -8.74
CA ILE A 191 -2.84 6.27 -9.03
C ILE A 191 -2.64 7.54 -8.20
N LEU A 192 -2.39 7.41 -6.89
CA LEU A 192 -2.13 8.54 -6.01
C LEU A 192 -0.87 9.32 -6.42
N GLY A 193 0.15 8.63 -6.90
CA GLY A 193 1.36 9.24 -7.46
C GLY A 193 1.09 10.07 -8.72
N LEU A 194 0.16 9.64 -9.57
CA LEU A 194 -0.24 10.36 -10.78
C LEU A 194 -1.17 11.55 -10.50
N VAL A 195 -2.09 11.41 -9.55
CA VAL A 195 -3.14 12.42 -9.28
C VAL A 195 -2.70 13.42 -8.21
N ASN A 196 -2.11 12.93 -7.13
CA ASN A 196 -1.80 13.71 -5.92
C ASN A 196 -0.29 13.84 -5.66
N ASP A 197 0.55 13.37 -6.58
CA ASP A 197 2.00 13.39 -6.44
C ASP A 197 2.55 12.65 -5.21
N VAL A 198 1.79 11.68 -4.68
CA VAL A 198 2.23 10.85 -3.55
C VAL A 198 3.48 10.06 -3.94
N GLN A 199 4.51 10.11 -3.10
CA GLN A 199 5.79 9.44 -3.32
C GLN A 199 5.98 8.29 -2.34
N ILE A 200 6.54 7.19 -2.81
CA ILE A 200 6.90 6.07 -1.93
C ILE A 200 8.29 6.30 -1.32
N ASP A 201 8.41 5.95 -0.06
CA ASP A 201 9.62 6.05 0.77
C ASP A 201 9.91 4.72 1.49
N GLY A 202 10.87 4.73 2.41
CA GLY A 202 11.21 3.56 3.23
C GLY A 202 10.06 3.11 4.13
N LEU A 203 9.23 4.04 4.59
CA LEU A 203 8.05 3.72 5.41
C LEU A 203 6.99 2.98 4.59
N PHE A 204 6.81 3.31 3.31
CA PHE A 204 5.89 2.60 2.43
C PHE A 204 6.25 1.11 2.31
N VAL A 205 7.53 0.77 2.15
CA VAL A 205 7.96 -0.64 2.10
C VAL A 205 7.70 -1.34 3.44
N THR A 206 7.90 -0.64 4.56
CA THR A 206 7.58 -1.14 5.89
C THR A 206 6.07 -1.42 6.05
N ALA A 207 5.22 -0.51 5.54
CA ALA A 207 3.78 -0.72 5.49
C ALA A 207 3.43 -1.96 4.65
N LEU A 208 4.02 -2.09 3.47
CA LEU A 208 3.78 -3.22 2.57
C LEU A 208 4.15 -4.56 3.22
N LEU A 209 5.31 -4.64 3.89
CA LEU A 209 5.72 -5.83 4.65
C LEU A 209 4.71 -6.18 5.76
N THR A 210 4.20 -5.18 6.46
CA THR A 210 3.20 -5.36 7.53
C THR A 210 1.87 -5.85 6.95
N VAL A 211 1.42 -5.26 5.85
CA VAL A 211 0.19 -5.65 5.12
C VAL A 211 0.28 -7.10 4.63
N ILE A 212 1.43 -7.49 4.06
CA ILE A 212 1.70 -8.86 3.62
C ILE A 212 1.49 -9.85 4.78
N GLY A 213 2.05 -9.57 5.95
CA GLY A 213 1.90 -10.41 7.13
C GLY A 213 0.43 -10.50 7.61
N PHE A 214 -0.27 -9.36 7.61
CA PHE A 214 -1.67 -9.27 8.03
C PHE A 214 -2.60 -10.05 7.09
N SER A 215 -2.46 -9.88 5.78
CA SER A 215 -3.25 -10.57 4.75
C SER A 215 -3.10 -12.10 4.82
N VAL A 216 -1.85 -12.57 4.91
CA VAL A 216 -1.56 -14.00 5.03
C VAL A 216 -2.16 -14.59 6.30
N HIS A 217 -2.11 -13.86 7.44
CA HIS A 217 -2.68 -14.31 8.69
C HIS A 217 -4.19 -14.57 8.58
N ASP A 218 -4.92 -13.66 7.96
CA ASP A 218 -6.38 -13.80 7.79
C ASP A 218 -6.74 -14.99 6.88
N THR A 219 -6.00 -15.15 5.79
CA THR A 219 -6.15 -16.32 4.88
C THR A 219 -5.88 -17.64 5.62
N ILE A 220 -4.85 -17.72 6.47
CA ILE A 220 -4.53 -18.92 7.26
C ILE A 220 -5.69 -19.29 8.19
N VAL A 221 -6.28 -18.31 8.87
CA VAL A 221 -7.40 -18.54 9.80
C VAL A 221 -8.59 -19.18 9.08
N ILE A 222 -8.93 -18.70 7.89
CA ILE A 222 -10.04 -19.24 7.09
C ILE A 222 -9.69 -20.64 6.59
N PHE A 223 -8.49 -20.86 6.06
CA PHE A 223 -8.08 -22.15 5.53
C PHE A 223 -7.95 -23.23 6.60
N ASP A 224 -7.47 -22.89 7.78
CA ASP A 224 -7.46 -23.81 8.91
C ASP A 224 -8.89 -24.22 9.31
N ARG A 225 -9.83 -23.29 9.28
CA ARG A 225 -11.24 -23.58 9.56
C ARG A 225 -11.87 -24.47 8.50
N ILE A 226 -11.58 -24.25 7.22
CA ILE A 226 -12.02 -25.13 6.14
C ILE A 226 -11.48 -26.55 6.36
N ARG A 227 -10.18 -26.70 6.64
CA ARG A 227 -9.55 -28.00 6.89
C ARG A 227 -10.12 -28.71 8.12
N GLU A 228 -10.41 -27.97 9.19
CA GLU A 228 -11.07 -28.50 10.36
C GLU A 228 -12.46 -29.03 10.03
N ASN A 229 -13.28 -28.25 9.35
CA ASN A 229 -14.65 -28.63 8.99
C ASN A 229 -14.70 -29.77 7.98
N ILE A 230 -13.73 -29.93 7.08
CA ILE A 230 -13.62 -31.10 6.21
C ILE A 230 -13.54 -32.40 7.05
N ARG A 231 -12.76 -32.40 8.13
CA ARG A 231 -12.63 -33.61 8.99
C ARG A 231 -13.95 -34.03 9.64
N TYR A 232 -14.81 -33.08 9.98
CA TYR A 232 -16.05 -33.32 10.68
C TYR A 232 -17.26 -33.55 9.76
N TYR A 233 -17.29 -32.83 8.61
CA TYR A 233 -18.50 -32.74 7.79
C TYR A 233 -18.37 -33.31 6.38
N SER A 234 -17.22 -33.82 5.94
CA SER A 234 -17.00 -34.32 4.57
C SER A 234 -17.94 -35.45 4.17
N LYS A 235 -18.52 -36.21 5.14
CA LYS A 235 -19.50 -37.26 4.88
C LYS A 235 -20.94 -36.74 4.76
N LYS A 236 -21.22 -35.50 5.16
CA LYS A 236 -22.57 -34.93 5.28
C LYS A 236 -22.80 -33.72 4.37
N MET A 237 -21.75 -33.04 3.98
CA MET A 237 -21.79 -31.82 3.21
C MET A 237 -20.82 -31.90 2.03
N SER A 238 -21.18 -31.29 0.92
CA SER A 238 -20.27 -31.11 -0.20
C SER A 238 -19.12 -30.16 0.18
N PHE A 239 -18.01 -30.19 -0.56
CA PHE A 239 -16.87 -29.31 -0.31
C PHE A 239 -17.26 -27.81 -0.33
N SER A 240 -18.04 -27.42 -1.32
CA SER A 240 -18.55 -26.06 -1.48
C SER A 240 -19.43 -25.60 -0.29
N GLU A 241 -20.26 -26.50 0.26
CA GLU A 241 -21.02 -26.20 1.47
C GLU A 241 -20.12 -26.02 2.69
N ILE A 242 -19.07 -26.87 2.81
CA ILE A 242 -18.07 -26.75 3.87
C ILE A 242 -17.33 -25.42 3.78
N VAL A 243 -16.94 -24.99 2.58
CA VAL A 243 -16.30 -23.68 2.36
C VAL A 243 -17.21 -22.53 2.83
N ASN A 244 -18.47 -22.51 2.35
CA ASN A 244 -19.45 -21.50 2.79
C ASN A 244 -19.64 -21.49 4.30
N PHE A 245 -19.78 -22.68 4.90
CA PHE A 245 -19.97 -22.82 6.34
C PHE A 245 -18.75 -22.30 7.13
N SER A 246 -17.55 -22.65 6.68
CA SER A 246 -16.29 -22.23 7.32
C SER A 246 -16.08 -20.73 7.28
N VAL A 247 -16.33 -20.11 6.11
CA VAL A 247 -16.23 -18.66 5.98
C VAL A 247 -17.23 -17.96 6.88
N ASN A 248 -18.49 -18.39 6.92
CA ASN A 248 -19.48 -17.79 7.80
C ASN A 248 -19.11 -17.89 9.29
N GLN A 249 -18.42 -18.96 9.71
CA GLN A 249 -17.92 -19.11 11.07
C GLN A 249 -16.76 -18.17 11.41
N THR A 250 -15.90 -17.85 10.45
CA THR A 250 -14.72 -16.99 10.66
C THR A 250 -15.00 -15.52 10.35
N LEU A 251 -16.05 -15.21 9.60
CA LEU A 251 -16.38 -13.88 9.09
C LEU A 251 -16.37 -12.80 10.17
N THR A 252 -17.07 -13.04 11.27
CA THR A 252 -17.15 -12.06 12.38
C THR A 252 -15.77 -11.81 12.99
N ARG A 253 -14.94 -12.84 13.09
CA ARG A 253 -13.58 -12.71 13.62
C ARG A 253 -12.71 -11.88 12.68
N SER A 254 -12.68 -12.20 11.38
CA SER A 254 -11.90 -11.47 10.38
C SER A 254 -12.31 -10.00 10.31
N ILE A 255 -13.62 -9.72 10.24
CA ILE A 255 -14.12 -8.34 10.23
C ILE A 255 -13.73 -7.58 11.51
N ASN A 256 -13.92 -8.17 12.69
CA ASN A 256 -13.61 -7.50 13.95
C ASN A 256 -12.10 -7.22 14.07
N THR A 257 -11.24 -8.16 13.68
CA THR A 257 -9.78 -7.97 13.69
C THR A 257 -9.37 -6.81 12.77
N SER A 258 -9.88 -6.79 11.56
CA SER A 258 -9.58 -5.73 10.60
C SER A 258 -10.16 -4.39 11.05
N LEU A 259 -11.40 -4.37 11.56
CA LEU A 259 -12.06 -3.15 12.01
C LEU A 259 -11.33 -2.51 13.20
N THR A 260 -10.91 -3.30 14.20
CA THR A 260 -10.14 -2.76 15.33
C THR A 260 -8.82 -2.14 14.90
N THR A 261 -8.11 -2.77 13.96
CA THR A 261 -6.87 -2.24 13.40
C THR A 261 -7.13 -0.98 12.56
N LEU A 262 -8.19 -0.99 11.73
CA LEU A 262 -8.56 0.16 10.90
C LEU A 262 -8.97 1.37 11.73
N ILE A 263 -9.69 1.20 12.84
CA ILE A 263 -10.06 2.31 13.75
C ILE A 263 -8.79 2.98 14.29
N THR A 264 -7.81 2.19 14.71
CA THR A 264 -6.53 2.71 15.23
C THR A 264 -5.75 3.45 14.14
N LEU A 265 -5.70 2.88 12.93
CA LEU A 265 -5.02 3.50 11.79
C LEU A 265 -5.73 4.77 11.31
N LEU A 266 -7.07 4.80 11.32
CA LEU A 266 -7.82 6.01 10.99
C LEU A 266 -7.57 7.12 12.00
N ALA A 267 -7.53 6.81 13.30
CA ALA A 267 -7.15 7.79 14.31
C ALA A 267 -5.74 8.36 14.04
N LEU A 268 -4.77 7.48 13.70
CA LEU A 268 -3.42 7.92 13.35
C LEU A 268 -3.38 8.71 12.03
N TYR A 269 -4.21 8.36 11.04
CA TYR A 269 -4.30 9.07 9.76
C TYR A 269 -4.80 10.50 9.90
N PHE A 270 -5.82 10.72 10.76
CA PHE A 270 -6.42 12.04 10.96
C PHE A 270 -5.70 12.88 12.02
N LEU A 271 -5.19 12.25 13.08
CA LEU A 271 -4.58 12.94 14.22
C LEU A 271 -3.03 12.86 14.23
N GLY A 272 -2.45 12.00 13.40
CA GLY A 272 -1.01 11.83 13.29
C GLY A 272 -0.32 12.91 12.47
N GLY A 273 1.01 12.88 12.48
CA GLY A 273 1.84 13.81 11.70
C GLY A 273 1.77 13.57 10.19
N THR A 274 2.03 14.63 9.43
CA THR A 274 2.02 14.59 7.95
C THR A 274 3.03 13.60 7.36
N THR A 275 4.17 13.39 8.03
CA THR A 275 5.24 12.49 7.58
C THR A 275 4.87 11.01 7.60
N THR A 276 3.93 10.60 8.46
CA THR A 276 3.48 9.20 8.58
C THR A 276 2.19 8.93 7.81
N LYS A 277 1.60 9.94 7.18
CA LYS A 277 0.27 9.86 6.59
C LYS A 277 0.18 8.84 5.45
N ASP A 278 1.16 8.86 4.55
CA ASP A 278 1.19 7.94 3.40
C ASP A 278 1.49 6.50 3.83
N PHE A 279 2.34 6.31 4.84
CA PHE A 279 2.57 5.03 5.50
C PHE A 279 1.26 4.44 6.07
N VAL A 280 0.54 5.25 6.84
CA VAL A 280 -0.73 4.82 7.46
C VAL A 280 -1.79 4.54 6.40
N LEU A 281 -1.85 5.35 5.33
CA LEU A 281 -2.75 5.13 4.21
C LEU A 281 -2.45 3.80 3.50
N ALA A 282 -1.18 3.47 3.29
CA ALA A 282 -0.78 2.18 2.72
C ALA A 282 -1.24 1.00 3.57
N MET A 283 -1.13 1.11 4.89
CA MET A 283 -1.63 0.09 5.82
C MET A 283 -3.16 -0.03 5.78
N ILE A 284 -3.89 1.10 5.77
CA ILE A 284 -5.36 1.09 5.67
C ILE A 284 -5.81 0.38 4.39
N VAL A 285 -5.28 0.79 3.24
CA VAL A 285 -5.60 0.22 1.93
C VAL A 285 -5.27 -1.28 1.91
N GLY A 286 -4.08 -1.64 2.38
CA GLY A 286 -3.61 -3.01 2.37
C GLY A 286 -4.41 -3.94 3.29
N ILE A 287 -4.78 -3.50 4.50
CA ILE A 287 -5.61 -4.29 5.43
C ILE A 287 -7.02 -4.47 4.88
N MET A 288 -7.61 -3.43 4.28
CA MET A 288 -8.94 -3.53 3.68
C MET A 288 -8.97 -4.55 2.54
N ILE A 289 -8.01 -4.48 1.62
CA ILE A 289 -7.95 -5.41 0.49
C ILE A 289 -7.58 -6.82 0.94
N GLY A 290 -6.68 -6.99 1.92
CA GLY A 290 -6.30 -8.29 2.47
C GLY A 290 -7.47 -9.01 3.15
N THR A 291 -8.30 -8.29 3.88
CA THR A 291 -9.54 -8.85 4.46
C THR A 291 -10.53 -9.27 3.37
N TYR A 292 -10.69 -8.44 2.33
CA TYR A 292 -11.52 -8.76 1.18
C TYR A 292 -10.99 -10.01 0.46
N SER A 293 -9.70 -10.06 0.12
CA SER A 293 -9.11 -11.12 -0.68
C SER A 293 -9.14 -12.47 0.03
N SER A 294 -8.88 -12.50 1.33
CA SER A 294 -8.93 -13.72 2.14
C SER A 294 -10.30 -14.38 2.08
N ILE A 295 -11.36 -13.58 2.17
CA ILE A 295 -12.75 -14.06 2.19
C ILE A 295 -13.26 -14.36 0.78
N PHE A 296 -13.09 -13.44 -0.18
CA PHE A 296 -13.79 -13.48 -1.47
C PHE A 296 -12.93 -13.96 -2.63
N PHE A 297 -11.61 -13.91 -2.53
CA PHE A 297 -10.71 -14.35 -3.59
C PHE A 297 -10.06 -15.69 -3.29
N CYS A 298 -9.33 -15.83 -2.18
CA CYS A 298 -8.59 -17.04 -1.85
C CYS A 298 -9.51 -18.25 -1.64
N THR A 299 -10.62 -18.08 -0.92
CA THR A 299 -11.57 -19.17 -0.65
C THR A 299 -12.28 -19.64 -1.91
N VAL A 300 -12.61 -18.70 -2.81
CA VAL A 300 -13.22 -19.01 -4.10
C VAL A 300 -12.27 -19.79 -5.00
N LEU A 301 -10.99 -19.43 -5.02
CA LEU A 301 -9.97 -20.19 -5.79
C LEU A 301 -9.87 -21.63 -5.32
N VAL A 302 -9.82 -21.84 -4.00
CA VAL A 302 -9.77 -23.20 -3.42
C VAL A 302 -11.02 -23.99 -3.78
N ASP A 303 -12.21 -23.38 -3.71
CA ASP A 303 -13.48 -24.03 -4.07
C ASP A 303 -13.48 -24.48 -5.53
N ILE A 304 -13.10 -23.61 -6.47
CA ILE A 304 -13.06 -23.91 -7.90
C ILE A 304 -12.06 -25.05 -8.20
N TRP A 305 -10.89 -25.04 -7.58
CA TRP A 305 -9.87 -26.05 -7.84
C TRP A 305 -10.28 -27.42 -7.32
N GLU A 306 -10.83 -27.50 -6.13
CA GLU A 306 -11.27 -28.77 -5.58
C GLU A 306 -12.47 -29.34 -6.34
N GLU A 307 -13.43 -28.48 -6.73
CA GLU A 307 -14.54 -28.91 -7.59
C GLU A 307 -14.05 -29.50 -8.92
N ASN A 308 -13.06 -28.86 -9.56
CA ASN A 308 -12.47 -29.36 -10.80
C ASN A 308 -11.75 -30.73 -10.61
N LYS A 309 -11.03 -30.90 -9.50
CA LYS A 309 -10.42 -32.19 -9.16
C LYS A 309 -11.46 -33.29 -8.97
N ILE A 310 -12.55 -33.00 -8.27
CA ILE A 310 -13.65 -33.97 -8.07
C ILE A 310 -14.27 -34.34 -9.41
N LYS A 311 -14.49 -33.36 -10.30
CA LYS A 311 -15.02 -33.64 -11.66
C LYS A 311 -14.07 -34.53 -12.48
N GLN A 312 -12.77 -34.26 -12.45
CA GLN A 312 -11.77 -35.09 -13.15
C GLN A 312 -11.70 -36.53 -12.60
N ARG A 313 -11.73 -36.72 -11.28
CA ARG A 313 -11.78 -38.03 -10.65
C ARG A 313 -13.01 -38.82 -11.08
N ASN A 314 -14.17 -38.17 -11.09
CA ASN A 314 -15.43 -38.81 -11.49
C ASN A 314 -15.48 -39.15 -13.00
N ALA A 315 -14.81 -38.35 -13.84
CA ALA A 315 -14.69 -38.64 -15.27
C ALA A 315 -13.73 -39.80 -15.54
N GLY A 316 -12.60 -39.90 -14.82
CA GLY A 316 -11.64 -40.99 -14.94
C GLY A 316 -12.13 -42.35 -14.37
N VAL A 317 -13.14 -42.36 -13.52
CA VAL A 317 -13.77 -43.60 -13.02
C VAL A 317 -14.84 -44.15 -14.00
N LYS A 318 -15.29 -43.33 -14.96
CA LYS A 318 -16.28 -43.73 -15.98
C LYS A 318 -15.64 -44.17 -17.32
N ALA A 319 -14.33 -44.08 -17.45
CA ALA A 319 -13.54 -44.58 -18.57
C ALA A 319 -12.84 -45.91 -18.20
#